data_5dad0a8daf0df50532aac1845b36e65f
#
_entry.id   5dad0a8daf0df50532aac1845b36e65f
#
_cell.length_a   1.000
_cell.length_b   1.000
_cell.length_c   1.000
_cell.angle_alpha   90.00
_cell.angle_beta   90.00
_cell.angle_gamma   90.00
#
_symmetry.space_group_name_H-M   'P 1'
#
loop_
_entity.id
_entity.type
_entity.pdbx_description
1 polymer ?
#
loop_
_entity_poly.entity_id
_entity_poly.type
_entity_poly.pdbx_seq_one_letter_code
_entity_poly.pdbx_strand_id
1 'polypeptide(L)'
;MSRALTVMQLLPQLDVGGVERGTIQIAQALVAAGHRALVVSAGGQLVPELEACGAEHVMLAIGEKRLSTLRLVGALREVMRARGVDVVHARSRLPAWIGYLALRGMA
;
A
#
# COMPACT_ATOMS: atom_id res chain seq x y z
N MET A 1 8.95 15.24 -20.14
CA MET A 1 8.91 13.83 -19.67
C MET A 1 8.58 13.81 -18.19
N SER A 2 7.52 13.13 -17.83
CA SER A 2 7.20 12.93 -16.41
C SER A 2 8.05 11.78 -15.87
N ARG A 3 8.54 11.93 -14.64
CA ARG A 3 9.26 10.85 -14.01
C ARG A 3 8.27 9.77 -13.54
N ALA A 4 8.75 8.54 -13.44
CA ALA A 4 7.95 7.46 -12.89
C ALA A 4 7.69 7.73 -11.39
N LEU A 5 6.43 7.55 -10.97
CA LEU A 5 6.03 7.71 -9.58
C LEU A 5 5.97 6.35 -8.90
N THR A 6 6.18 6.35 -7.59
CA THR A 6 5.93 5.18 -6.74
C THR A 6 4.67 5.46 -5.94
N VAL A 7 3.61 4.71 -6.23
CA VAL A 7 2.30 4.87 -5.61
C VAL A 7 2.04 3.71 -4.68
N MET A 8 1.75 4.02 -3.42
CA MET A 8 1.47 3.02 -2.40
C MET A 8 -0.01 3.05 -2.03
N GLN A 9 -0.68 1.92 -2.14
CA GLN A 9 -2.05 1.76 -1.70
C GLN A 9 -2.05 1.01 -0.37
N LEU A 10 -2.89 1.47 0.56
CA LEU A 10 -3.04 0.88 1.89
C LEU A 10 -4.44 0.32 2.05
N LEU A 11 -4.56 -0.94 2.43
CA LEU A 11 -5.85 -1.55 2.76
C LEU A 11 -5.64 -2.70 3.75
N PRO A 12 -6.68 -3.10 4.51
CA PRO A 12 -6.51 -4.11 5.55
C PRO A 12 -6.12 -5.48 5.01
N GLN A 13 -6.79 -5.93 3.95
CA GLN A 13 -6.61 -7.26 3.38
C GLN A 13 -6.70 -7.20 1.87
N LEU A 14 -6.13 -8.19 1.20
CA LEU A 14 -6.19 -8.31 -0.25
C LEU A 14 -6.88 -9.63 -0.63
N ASP A 15 -8.09 -9.81 -0.12
CA ASP A 15 -8.95 -10.95 -0.43
C ASP A 15 -9.92 -10.58 -1.56
N VAL A 16 -10.80 -11.51 -1.92
CA VAL A 16 -11.77 -11.27 -2.98
C VAL A 16 -12.84 -10.30 -2.50
N GLY A 17 -13.00 -9.17 -3.20
CA GLY A 17 -13.98 -8.14 -2.87
C GLY A 17 -13.85 -6.95 -3.80
N GLY A 18 -14.82 -6.03 -3.74
CA GLY A 18 -14.85 -4.88 -4.65
C GLY A 18 -13.68 -3.92 -4.47
N VAL A 19 -13.35 -3.59 -3.22
CA VAL A 19 -12.22 -2.69 -2.91
C VAL A 19 -10.90 -3.33 -3.35
N GLU A 20 -10.74 -4.61 -3.05
CA GLU A 20 -9.53 -5.36 -3.38
C GLU A 20 -9.35 -5.49 -4.88
N ARG A 21 -10.43 -5.75 -5.62
CA ARG A 21 -10.39 -5.79 -7.09
C ARG A 21 -10.02 -4.43 -7.67
N GLY A 22 -10.58 -3.35 -7.13
CA GLY A 22 -10.23 -2.00 -7.54
C GLY A 22 -8.75 -1.71 -7.30
N THR A 23 -8.19 -2.20 -6.18
CA THR A 23 -6.77 -2.06 -5.88
C THR A 23 -5.90 -2.73 -6.95
N ILE A 24 -6.26 -3.94 -7.36
CA ILE A 24 -5.55 -4.66 -8.43
C ILE A 24 -5.63 -3.89 -9.75
N GLN A 25 -6.82 -3.40 -10.11
CA GLN A 25 -7.01 -2.65 -11.36
C GLN A 25 -6.16 -1.38 -11.40
N ILE A 26 -6.09 -0.64 -10.29
CA ILE A 26 -5.25 0.55 -10.20
C ILE A 26 -3.77 0.17 -10.31
N ALA A 27 -3.35 -0.90 -9.64
CA ALA A 27 -1.97 -1.36 -9.72
C ALA A 27 -1.60 -1.75 -11.14
N GLN A 28 -2.46 -2.46 -11.84
CA GLN A 28 -2.26 -2.83 -13.24
C GLN A 28 -2.10 -1.60 -14.13
N ALA A 29 -2.96 -0.60 -13.93
CA ALA A 29 -2.91 0.63 -14.72
C ALA A 29 -1.62 1.40 -14.45
N LEU A 30 -1.18 1.47 -13.19
CA LEU A 30 0.06 2.15 -12.83
C LEU A 30 1.27 1.48 -13.48
N VAL A 31 1.36 0.17 -13.40
CA VAL A 31 2.46 -0.59 -13.98
C VAL A 31 2.46 -0.41 -15.50
N ALA A 32 1.29 -0.48 -16.14
CA ALA A 32 1.17 -0.30 -17.59
C ALA A 32 1.60 1.11 -18.02
N ALA A 33 1.42 2.10 -17.16
CA ALA A 33 1.83 3.48 -17.44
C ALA A 33 3.29 3.77 -17.09
N GLY A 34 4.04 2.77 -16.65
CA GLY A 34 5.47 2.92 -16.33
C GLY A 34 5.75 3.38 -14.90
N HIS A 35 4.73 3.37 -14.03
CA HIS A 35 4.91 3.71 -12.62
C HIS A 35 5.15 2.47 -11.78
N ARG A 36 5.61 2.68 -10.56
CA ARG A 36 5.78 1.60 -9.59
C ARG A 36 4.55 1.54 -8.70
N ALA A 37 3.95 0.36 -8.60
CA ALA A 37 2.78 0.12 -7.77
C ALA A 37 3.16 -0.74 -6.57
N LEU A 38 2.83 -0.24 -5.37
CA LEU A 38 3.09 -0.92 -4.11
C LEU A 38 1.76 -1.04 -3.37
N VAL A 39 1.48 -2.21 -2.82
CA VAL A 39 0.29 -2.43 -2.01
C VAL A 39 0.70 -2.97 -0.65
N VAL A 40 0.24 -2.32 0.40
CA VAL A 40 0.50 -2.74 1.79
C VAL A 40 -0.81 -3.23 2.39
N SER A 41 -0.82 -4.48 2.84
CA SER A 41 -2.00 -5.10 3.45
C SER A 41 -1.55 -6.28 4.32
N ALA A 42 -2.49 -6.86 5.06
CA ALA A 42 -2.21 -8.09 5.83
C ALA A 42 -2.12 -9.34 4.94
N GLY A 43 -2.24 -9.18 3.63
CA GLY A 43 -2.18 -10.29 2.68
C GLY A 43 -3.57 -10.78 2.31
N GLY A 44 -3.64 -11.84 1.52
CA GLY A 44 -4.90 -12.42 1.09
C GLY A 44 -4.76 -13.18 -0.22
N GLN A 45 -5.89 -13.67 -0.72
CA GLN A 45 -5.93 -14.54 -1.90
C GLN A 45 -5.49 -13.83 -3.19
N LEU A 46 -5.60 -12.50 -3.25
CA LEU A 46 -5.26 -11.74 -4.45
C LEU A 46 -3.80 -11.32 -4.54
N VAL A 47 -2.98 -11.62 -3.52
CA VAL A 47 -1.57 -11.25 -3.55
C VAL A 47 -0.84 -11.82 -4.78
N PRO A 48 -1.01 -13.12 -5.13
CA PRO A 48 -0.34 -13.62 -6.34
C PRO A 48 -0.77 -12.90 -7.62
N GLU A 49 -2.05 -12.55 -7.75
CA GLU A 49 -2.55 -11.82 -8.91
C GLU A 49 -1.95 -10.43 -8.98
N LEU A 50 -1.82 -9.75 -7.83
CA LEU A 50 -1.18 -8.45 -7.74
C LEU A 50 0.27 -8.51 -8.20
N GLU A 51 1.01 -9.47 -7.68
CA GLU A 51 2.43 -9.63 -8.01
C GLU A 51 2.63 -10.02 -9.46
N ALA A 52 1.70 -10.81 -10.01
CA ALA A 52 1.76 -11.21 -11.42
C ALA A 52 1.64 -10.04 -12.38
N CYS A 53 1.00 -8.94 -11.97
CA CYS A 53 0.89 -7.75 -12.83
C CYS A 53 2.12 -6.83 -12.75
N GLY A 54 3.11 -7.17 -11.93
CA GLY A 54 4.32 -6.39 -11.77
C GLY A 54 4.33 -5.44 -10.57
N ALA A 55 3.29 -5.47 -9.74
CA ALA A 55 3.24 -4.68 -8.51
C ALA A 55 3.93 -5.42 -7.37
N GLU A 56 4.32 -4.67 -6.34
CA GLU A 56 4.93 -5.24 -5.14
C GLU A 56 3.91 -5.26 -4.00
N HIS A 57 3.88 -6.35 -3.23
CA HIS A 57 3.08 -6.43 -2.02
C HIS A 57 4.00 -6.45 -0.80
N VAL A 58 3.67 -5.63 0.21
CA VAL A 58 4.34 -5.64 1.52
C VAL A 58 3.32 -6.02 2.57
N MET A 59 3.62 -7.05 3.35
CA MET A 59 2.70 -7.55 4.36
C MET A 59 2.87 -6.78 5.66
N LEU A 60 1.84 -6.02 6.04
CA LEU A 60 1.72 -5.36 7.34
C LEU A 60 0.27 -5.44 7.79
N ALA A 61 0.06 -5.75 9.07
CA ALA A 61 -1.30 -5.93 9.62
C ALA A 61 -1.94 -4.58 9.96
N ILE A 62 -2.04 -3.68 8.98
CA ILE A 62 -2.51 -2.30 9.18
C ILE A 62 -4.02 -2.18 9.37
N GLY A 63 -4.76 -3.27 9.23
CA GLY A 63 -6.20 -3.29 9.44
C GLY A 63 -6.62 -3.79 10.82
N GLU A 64 -5.68 -4.24 11.63
CA GLU A 64 -5.97 -4.80 12.95
C GLU A 64 -6.00 -3.73 14.04
N LYS A 65 -7.05 -3.77 14.86
CA LYS A 65 -7.20 -2.85 16.00
C LYS A 65 -6.44 -3.39 17.21
N ARG A 66 -5.12 -3.22 17.22
CA ARG A 66 -4.27 -3.70 18.32
C ARG A 66 -3.35 -2.58 18.80
N LEU A 67 -2.72 -2.83 19.95
CA LEU A 67 -1.81 -1.86 20.58
C LEU A 67 -0.50 -1.67 19.82
N SER A 68 -0.32 -2.37 18.72
CA SER A 68 0.90 -2.30 17.89
C SER A 68 0.88 -1.19 16.84
N THR A 69 -0.09 -0.26 16.90
CA THR A 69 -0.22 0.82 15.91
C THR A 69 1.06 1.62 15.73
N LEU A 70 1.76 1.94 16.83
CA LEU A 70 3.00 2.71 16.74
C LEU A 70 4.10 1.95 16.02
N ARG A 71 4.18 0.63 16.20
CA ARG A 71 5.12 -0.20 15.46
C ARG A 71 4.77 -0.23 13.98
N LEU A 72 3.48 -0.30 13.65
CA LEU A 72 3.03 -0.27 12.26
C LEU A 72 3.36 1.06 11.60
N VAL A 73 3.21 2.17 12.30
CA VAL A 73 3.59 3.49 11.78
C VAL A 73 5.08 3.52 11.45
N GLY A 74 5.93 3.03 12.35
CA GLY A 74 7.36 2.98 12.10
C GLY A 74 7.73 2.07 10.93
N ALA A 75 7.12 0.89 10.86
CA ALA A 75 7.36 -0.06 9.78
C ALA A 75 6.91 0.52 8.43
N LEU A 76 5.75 1.18 8.40
CA LEU A 76 5.23 1.78 7.19
C LEU A 76 6.12 2.94 6.71
N ARG A 77 6.61 3.76 7.65
CA ARG A 77 7.54 4.84 7.33
C ARG A 77 8.81 4.30 6.69
N GLU A 78 9.33 3.19 7.21
CA GLU A 78 10.50 2.53 6.64
C GLU A 78 10.23 2.04 5.22
N VAL A 79 9.08 1.44 4.97
CA VAL A 79 8.68 1.02 3.63
C VAL A 79 8.64 2.22 2.69
N MET A 80 8.05 3.33 3.12
CA MET A 80 7.97 4.55 2.32
C MET A 80 9.35 5.08 1.95
N ARG A 81 10.27 5.11 2.92
CA ARG A 81 11.64 5.59 2.69
C ARG A 81 12.43 4.67 1.77
N ALA A 82 12.37 3.38 2.04
CA ALA A 82 13.14 2.39 1.28
C ALA A 82 12.74 2.36 -0.18
N ARG A 83 11.48 2.65 -0.48
CA ARG A 83 10.95 2.57 -1.85
C ARG A 83 10.75 3.93 -2.51
N GLY A 84 11.01 5.02 -1.80
CA GLY A 84 10.84 6.37 -2.34
C GLY A 84 9.39 6.64 -2.74
N VAL A 85 8.43 6.34 -1.86
CA VAL A 85 7.01 6.50 -2.15
C VAL A 85 6.66 7.96 -2.38
N ASP A 86 5.99 8.25 -3.50
CA ASP A 86 5.58 9.60 -3.89
C ASP A 86 4.13 9.89 -3.52
N VAL A 87 3.25 8.88 -3.61
CA VAL A 87 1.81 9.03 -3.39
C VAL A 87 1.31 7.91 -2.51
N VAL A 88 0.49 8.24 -1.51
CA VAL A 88 -0.15 7.28 -0.64
C VAL A 88 -1.66 7.36 -0.83
N HIS A 89 -2.28 6.23 -1.12
CA HIS A 89 -3.72 6.11 -1.29
C HIS A 89 -4.27 5.10 -0.29
N ALA A 90 -4.92 5.59 0.76
CA ALA A 90 -5.49 4.74 1.79
C ALA A 90 -6.95 4.40 1.43
N ARG A 91 -7.31 3.12 1.59
CA ARG A 91 -8.62 2.63 1.16
C ARG A 91 -9.55 2.27 2.31
N SER A 92 -9.13 2.50 3.54
CA SER A 92 -10.01 2.34 4.69
C SER A 92 -9.53 3.21 5.84
N ARG A 93 -10.37 3.32 6.88
CA ARG A 93 -10.17 4.30 7.96
C ARG A 93 -8.89 4.06 8.76
N LEU A 94 -8.66 2.84 9.21
CA LEU A 94 -7.50 2.57 10.06
C LEU A 94 -6.17 2.66 9.30
N PRO A 95 -6.03 2.07 8.09
CA PRO A 95 -4.84 2.30 7.28
C PRO A 95 -4.60 3.78 6.96
N ALA A 96 -5.68 4.58 6.81
CA ALA A 96 -5.53 6.01 6.56
C ALA A 96 -4.87 6.71 7.75
N TRP A 97 -5.26 6.38 8.97
CA TRP A 97 -4.64 6.95 10.17
C TRP A 97 -3.16 6.56 10.29
N ILE A 98 -2.85 5.29 10.05
CA ILE A 98 -1.48 4.80 10.13
C ILE A 98 -0.63 5.49 9.07
N GLY A 99 -1.14 5.61 7.85
CA GLY A 99 -0.44 6.31 6.77
C GLY A 99 -0.20 7.78 7.09
N TYR A 100 -1.21 8.46 7.62
CA TYR A 100 -1.09 9.85 8.02
C TYR A 100 0.00 10.05 9.09
N LEU A 101 0.01 9.21 10.12
CA LEU A 101 1.00 9.29 11.19
C LEU A 101 2.41 8.99 10.66
N ALA A 102 2.53 8.05 9.72
CA ALA A 102 3.82 7.73 9.10
C ALA A 102 4.35 8.93 8.31
N LEU A 103 3.47 9.60 7.53
CA LEU A 103 3.85 10.76 6.74
C LEU A 103 4.29 11.93 7.61
N ARG A 104 3.64 12.15 8.74
CA ARG A 104 4.01 13.24 9.64
C ARG A 104 5.44 13.13 10.14
N GLY A 105 5.92 11.91 10.32
CA GLY A 105 7.30 11.69 10.76
C GLY A 105 8.34 11.88 9.66
N MET A 106 7.92 12.13 8.43
CA MET A 106 8.81 12.26 7.27
C MET A 106 8.96 13.71 6.79
N ALA A 107 8.31 14.61 7.44
CA ALA A 107 8.33 16.04 7.04
C ALA A 107 9.72 16.66 7.10
#